data_6397e877b9c73e0b7b29db779b395265
#
_entry.id   6397e877b9c73e0b7b29db779b395265
#
_cell.length_a   1.000
_cell.length_b   1.000
_cell.length_c   1.000
_cell.angle_alpha   90.00
_cell.angle_beta   90.00
_cell.angle_gamma   90.00
#
_symmetry.space_group_name_H-M   'P 1'
#
loop_
_entity.id
_entity.type
_entity.pdbx_description
1 polymer ?
#
loop_
_entity_poly.entity_id
_entity_poly.type
_entity_poly.pdbx_seq_one_letter_code
_entity_poly.pdbx_strand_id
1 'polypeptide(L)'
;MKVRAYVLFVAVALLAVSAGTKNAKPTVGINLGDFAPRIESLGTESNFSFQNHSGRYTLLNFWATYDAESRARNVQLWNEVNKLSSDKIAMYSISLDEKESIFTETVKADKLEGTKQFHEELGRKSELFGKYNLQKGFCNFLIDDKGVIIAANVAPEDLTKVLKKG
;
A
#
# COMPACT_ATOMS: atom_id res chain seq x y z
N MET A 1 66.26 -21.15 -36.54
CA MET A 1 65.67 -20.38 -35.45
C MET A 1 64.27 -20.94 -35.14
N LYS A 2 64.09 -21.52 -33.95
CA LYS A 2 62.81 -22.13 -33.53
C LYS A 2 62.08 -21.10 -32.65
N VAL A 3 60.93 -20.59 -33.14
CA VAL A 3 60.08 -19.71 -32.36
C VAL A 3 59.15 -20.57 -31.51
N ARG A 4 59.29 -20.51 -30.19
CA ARG A 4 58.38 -21.18 -29.26
C ARG A 4 57.19 -20.29 -29.00
N ALA A 5 56.02 -20.70 -29.47
CA ALA A 5 54.76 -20.06 -29.16
C ALA A 5 54.33 -20.49 -27.74
N TYR A 6 54.29 -19.55 -26.82
CA TYR A 6 53.66 -19.72 -25.50
C TYR A 6 52.17 -19.46 -25.61
N VAL A 7 51.38 -20.52 -25.52
CA VAL A 7 49.92 -20.42 -25.40
C VAL A 7 49.63 -20.13 -23.93
N LEU A 8 49.23 -18.88 -23.63
CA LEU A 8 48.74 -18.46 -22.34
C LEU A 8 47.26 -18.87 -22.23
N PHE A 9 47.00 -19.94 -21.47
CA PHE A 9 45.64 -20.28 -21.01
C PHE A 9 45.24 -19.28 -19.93
N VAL A 10 44.39 -18.31 -20.27
CA VAL A 10 43.69 -17.49 -19.29
C VAL A 10 42.45 -18.26 -18.84
N ALA A 11 42.55 -18.90 -17.68
CA ALA A 11 41.42 -19.49 -17.02
C ALA A 11 40.56 -18.36 -16.42
N VAL A 12 39.46 -17.98 -17.15
CA VAL A 12 38.43 -17.11 -16.62
C VAL A 12 37.59 -17.92 -15.63
N ALA A 13 37.89 -17.78 -14.35
CA ALA A 13 37.05 -18.29 -13.29
C ALA A 13 35.77 -17.45 -13.24
N LEU A 14 34.70 -17.93 -13.84
CA LEU A 14 33.34 -17.42 -13.65
C LEU A 14 32.92 -17.74 -12.21
N LEU A 15 33.14 -16.82 -11.30
CA LEU A 15 32.49 -16.79 -9.99
C LEU A 15 31.02 -16.52 -10.24
N ALA A 16 30.22 -17.57 -10.37
CA ALA A 16 28.77 -17.49 -10.25
C ALA A 16 28.45 -17.08 -8.81
N VAL A 17 28.32 -15.78 -8.57
CA VAL A 17 27.71 -15.28 -7.35
C VAL A 17 26.22 -15.64 -7.45
N SER A 18 25.89 -16.84 -6.97
CA SER A 18 24.51 -17.19 -6.68
C SER A 18 24.05 -16.28 -5.53
N ALA A 19 23.51 -15.12 -5.87
CA ALA A 19 22.76 -14.30 -4.94
C ALA A 19 21.49 -15.10 -4.61
N GLY A 20 21.60 -16.02 -3.66
CA GLY A 20 20.45 -16.64 -3.04
C GLY A 20 19.61 -15.52 -2.44
N THR A 21 18.52 -15.18 -3.07
CA THR A 21 17.47 -14.38 -2.46
C THR A 21 17.01 -15.17 -1.25
N LYS A 22 17.57 -14.87 -0.08
CA LYS A 22 16.99 -15.32 1.19
C LYS A 22 15.60 -14.73 1.18
N ASN A 23 14.57 -15.59 1.02
CA ASN A 23 13.21 -15.23 1.33
C ASN A 23 13.18 -14.86 2.82
N ALA A 24 13.52 -13.62 3.14
CA ALA A 24 13.34 -13.10 4.49
C ALA A 24 11.85 -13.21 4.79
N LYS A 25 11.52 -13.81 5.94
CA LYS A 25 10.12 -13.83 6.38
C LYS A 25 9.64 -12.38 6.44
N PRO A 26 8.43 -12.08 5.91
CA PRO A 26 7.88 -10.74 5.98
C PRO A 26 7.89 -10.25 7.42
N THR A 27 8.41 -9.05 7.62
CA THR A 27 8.34 -8.32 8.90
C THR A 27 7.11 -7.43 8.89
N VAL A 28 6.68 -6.96 10.07
CA VAL A 28 5.61 -5.96 10.13
C VAL A 28 6.21 -4.58 9.86
N GLY A 29 5.71 -3.88 8.85
CA GLY A 29 6.23 -2.58 8.42
C GLY A 29 5.47 -2.01 7.25
N ILE A 30 6.04 -0.97 6.61
CA ILE A 30 5.42 -0.26 5.50
C ILE A 30 6.19 -0.36 4.18
N ASN A 31 7.20 -1.22 4.12
CA ASN A 31 7.95 -1.45 2.88
C ASN A 31 7.26 -2.53 2.03
N LEU A 32 7.63 -2.60 0.77
CA LEU A 32 7.18 -3.69 -0.10
C LEU A 32 7.66 -5.03 0.45
N GLY A 33 6.76 -5.99 0.56
CA GLY A 33 7.01 -7.31 1.12
C GLY A 33 6.80 -7.41 2.64
N ASP A 34 6.57 -6.30 3.35
CA ASP A 34 6.21 -6.35 4.77
C ASP A 34 4.72 -6.70 4.95
N PHE A 35 4.38 -7.30 6.07
CA PHE A 35 3.00 -7.34 6.53
C PHE A 35 2.57 -5.93 6.95
N ALA A 36 1.43 -5.47 6.45
CA ALA A 36 0.88 -4.18 6.81
C ALA A 36 0.65 -4.09 8.33
N PRO A 37 1.00 -2.96 8.99
CA PRO A 37 0.74 -2.75 10.40
C PRO A 37 -0.74 -2.93 10.73
N ARG A 38 -1.01 -3.60 11.84
CA ARG A 38 -2.37 -3.88 12.27
C ARG A 38 -3.13 -2.59 12.60
N ILE A 39 -4.38 -2.54 12.16
CA ILE A 39 -5.36 -1.54 12.56
C ILE A 39 -6.32 -2.21 13.53
N GLU A 40 -6.40 -1.73 14.76
CA GLU A 40 -7.17 -2.39 15.82
C GLU A 40 -8.67 -2.22 15.64
N SER A 41 -9.09 -1.07 15.13
CA SER A 41 -10.49 -0.79 14.82
C SER A 41 -10.61 0.12 13.61
N LEU A 42 -11.63 -0.08 12.79
CA LEU A 42 -12.06 0.84 11.73
C LEU A 42 -13.55 1.13 11.92
N GLY A 43 -13.87 2.28 12.50
CA GLY A 43 -15.23 2.62 12.87
C GLY A 43 -15.79 1.59 13.86
N THR A 44 -16.88 0.92 13.49
CA THR A 44 -17.52 -0.15 14.30
C THR A 44 -16.90 -1.52 14.10
N GLU A 45 -16.00 -1.70 13.13
CA GLU A 45 -15.30 -2.97 12.87
C GLU A 45 -14.16 -3.16 13.88
N SER A 46 -14.42 -3.88 14.97
CA SER A 46 -13.37 -4.37 15.88
C SER A 46 -12.62 -5.55 15.22
N ASN A 47 -11.31 -5.61 15.40
CA ASN A 47 -10.44 -6.65 14.83
C ASN A 47 -10.34 -6.65 13.30
N PHE A 48 -10.22 -5.49 12.67
CA PHE A 48 -9.94 -5.40 11.25
C PHE A 48 -8.62 -6.13 10.92
N SER A 49 -8.68 -7.05 9.96
CA SER A 49 -7.51 -7.83 9.53
C SER A 49 -7.38 -7.82 8.01
N PHE A 50 -6.19 -7.53 7.52
CA PHE A 50 -5.87 -7.65 6.09
C PHE A 50 -5.77 -9.11 5.61
N GLN A 51 -5.63 -10.08 6.52
CA GLN A 51 -5.35 -11.49 6.20
C GLN A 51 -6.60 -12.35 5.92
N ASN A 52 -7.80 -11.80 6.05
CA ASN A 52 -9.04 -12.58 5.93
C ASN A 52 -9.77 -12.38 4.60
N HIS A 53 -9.11 -11.86 3.59
CA HIS A 53 -9.76 -11.45 2.34
C HIS A 53 -9.50 -12.40 1.17
N SER A 54 -9.59 -13.71 1.38
CA SER A 54 -9.46 -14.81 0.38
C SER A 54 -9.38 -14.36 -1.09
N GLY A 55 -8.18 -14.13 -1.61
CA GLY A 55 -7.94 -13.72 -2.99
C GLY A 55 -8.29 -12.27 -3.34
N ARG A 56 -8.70 -11.44 -2.37
CA ARG A 56 -9.07 -10.05 -2.58
C ARG A 56 -7.98 -9.11 -2.09
N TYR A 57 -7.60 -8.15 -2.93
CA TYR A 57 -6.69 -7.08 -2.54
C TYR A 57 -7.38 -6.06 -1.64
N THR A 58 -6.60 -5.41 -0.79
CA THR A 58 -7.03 -4.24 -0.01
C THR A 58 -6.23 -3.02 -0.43
N LEU A 59 -6.92 -1.95 -0.84
CA LEU A 59 -6.33 -0.62 -1.00
C LEU A 59 -6.60 0.18 0.26
N LEU A 60 -5.58 0.33 1.11
CA LEU A 60 -5.62 1.17 2.29
C LEU A 60 -5.14 2.56 1.92
N ASN A 61 -5.98 3.57 2.10
CA ASN A 61 -5.66 4.95 1.75
C ASN A 61 -5.78 5.88 2.97
N PHE A 62 -4.84 6.80 3.11
CA PHE A 62 -4.84 7.83 4.14
C PHE A 62 -5.00 9.21 3.49
N TRP A 63 -5.81 10.06 4.10
CA TRP A 63 -6.09 11.40 3.59
C TRP A 63 -6.52 12.37 4.69
N ALA A 64 -6.65 13.63 4.36
CA ALA A 64 -7.29 14.63 5.23
C ALA A 64 -7.89 15.76 4.40
N THR A 65 -8.93 16.40 4.90
CA THR A 65 -9.60 17.54 4.26
C THR A 65 -8.65 18.72 4.03
N TYR A 66 -7.74 18.94 4.98
CA TYR A 66 -6.75 20.03 4.91
C TYR A 66 -5.59 19.77 3.94
N ASP A 67 -5.48 18.57 3.39
CA ASP A 67 -4.48 18.19 2.40
C ASP A 67 -5.18 17.95 1.05
N ALA A 68 -5.16 18.97 0.19
CA ALA A 68 -5.90 18.98 -1.06
C ALA A 68 -5.50 17.84 -2.01
N GLU A 69 -4.21 17.47 -2.01
CA GLU A 69 -3.68 16.40 -2.86
C GLU A 69 -4.22 15.03 -2.44
N SER A 70 -4.12 14.70 -1.14
CA SER A 70 -4.61 13.42 -0.63
C SER A 70 -6.12 13.29 -0.73
N ARG A 71 -6.88 14.39 -0.52
CA ARG A 71 -8.33 14.43 -0.72
C ARG A 71 -8.70 14.17 -2.18
N ALA A 72 -8.08 14.85 -3.14
CA ALA A 72 -8.32 14.63 -4.57
C ALA A 72 -7.99 13.19 -4.97
N ARG A 73 -6.86 12.67 -4.50
CA ARG A 73 -6.44 11.28 -4.73
C ARG A 73 -7.42 10.28 -4.13
N ASN A 74 -7.98 10.54 -2.95
CA ASN A 74 -9.02 9.70 -2.35
C ASN A 74 -10.22 9.50 -3.28
N VAL A 75 -10.75 10.59 -3.85
CA VAL A 75 -11.86 10.55 -4.80
C VAL A 75 -11.48 9.79 -6.08
N GLN A 76 -10.31 10.05 -6.63
CA GLN A 76 -9.82 9.42 -7.85
C GLN A 76 -9.62 7.90 -7.67
N LEU A 77 -8.97 7.49 -6.59
CA LEU A 77 -8.76 6.07 -6.26
C LEU A 77 -10.11 5.35 -6.09
N TRP A 78 -11.05 5.97 -5.39
CA TRP A 78 -12.39 5.40 -5.24
C TRP A 78 -13.08 5.22 -6.58
N ASN A 79 -13.01 6.20 -7.48
CA ASN A 79 -13.57 6.10 -8.82
C ASN A 79 -12.93 4.96 -9.64
N GLU A 80 -11.62 4.72 -9.49
CA GLU A 80 -10.96 3.59 -10.17
C GLU A 80 -11.37 2.24 -9.56
N VAL A 81 -11.44 2.15 -8.22
CA VAL A 81 -11.88 0.92 -7.53
C VAL A 81 -13.30 0.55 -7.92
N ASN A 82 -14.21 1.52 -8.06
CA ASN A 82 -15.60 1.27 -8.46
C ASN A 82 -15.76 0.71 -9.89
N LYS A 83 -14.73 0.84 -10.74
CA LYS A 83 -14.73 0.21 -12.08
C LYS A 83 -14.31 -1.26 -12.02
N LEU A 84 -13.81 -1.71 -10.87
CA LEU A 84 -13.32 -3.07 -10.65
C LEU A 84 -14.38 -3.90 -9.90
N SER A 85 -14.28 -5.21 -10.03
CA SER A 85 -15.16 -6.12 -9.32
C SER A 85 -14.85 -6.12 -7.82
N SER A 86 -15.87 -6.04 -6.97
CA SER A 86 -15.75 -5.97 -5.50
C SER A 86 -15.18 -7.23 -4.86
N ASP A 87 -15.16 -8.34 -5.58
CA ASP A 87 -14.51 -9.58 -5.17
C ASP A 87 -12.98 -9.55 -5.40
N LYS A 88 -12.49 -8.63 -6.23
CA LYS A 88 -11.05 -8.47 -6.49
C LYS A 88 -10.35 -7.49 -5.56
N ILE A 89 -11.01 -6.39 -5.23
CA ILE A 89 -10.41 -5.33 -4.43
C ILE A 89 -11.44 -4.66 -3.52
N ALA A 90 -11.00 -4.30 -2.32
CA ALA A 90 -11.74 -3.40 -1.43
C ALA A 90 -10.86 -2.20 -1.09
N MET A 91 -11.45 -1.00 -1.07
CA MET A 91 -10.77 0.20 -0.61
C MET A 91 -11.29 0.59 0.78
N TYR A 92 -10.34 0.89 1.66
CA TYR A 92 -10.57 1.44 2.98
C TYR A 92 -9.83 2.76 3.07
N SER A 93 -10.55 3.85 3.29
CA SER A 93 -9.98 5.20 3.34
C SER A 93 -10.13 5.78 4.74
N ILE A 94 -9.01 6.20 5.31
CA ILE A 94 -8.95 6.71 6.68
C ILE A 94 -8.60 8.20 6.61
N SER A 95 -9.53 9.04 7.08
CA SER A 95 -9.30 10.47 7.27
C SER A 95 -8.60 10.72 8.60
N LEU A 96 -7.60 11.59 8.58
CA LEU A 96 -6.86 12.08 9.74
C LEU A 96 -7.33 13.50 10.15
N ASP A 97 -8.57 13.85 9.85
CA ASP A 97 -9.18 15.10 10.35
C ASP A 97 -9.52 14.96 11.83
N GLU A 98 -9.20 15.98 12.66
CA GLU A 98 -9.50 15.93 14.10
C GLU A 98 -10.98 16.12 14.42
N LYS A 99 -11.77 16.65 13.45
CA LYS A 99 -13.20 16.95 13.65
C LYS A 99 -14.06 16.06 12.76
N GLU A 100 -14.91 15.26 13.36
CA GLU A 100 -15.85 14.39 12.69
C GLU A 100 -16.78 15.15 11.73
N SER A 101 -17.23 16.36 12.11
CA SER A 101 -18.08 17.17 11.24
C SER A 101 -17.39 17.56 9.93
N ILE A 102 -16.10 17.91 9.96
CA ILE A 102 -15.31 18.23 8.78
C ILE A 102 -15.18 16.99 7.88
N PHE A 103 -14.86 15.84 8.45
CA PHE A 103 -14.83 14.57 7.75
C PHE A 103 -16.18 14.28 7.07
N THR A 104 -17.27 14.29 7.83
CA THR A 104 -18.60 13.94 7.35
C THR A 104 -19.07 14.87 6.23
N GLU A 105 -18.90 16.18 6.39
CA GLU A 105 -19.27 17.15 5.36
C GLU A 105 -18.43 17.00 4.09
N THR A 106 -17.14 16.67 4.24
CA THR A 106 -16.25 16.45 3.09
C THR A 106 -16.61 15.18 2.34
N VAL A 107 -16.87 14.08 3.04
CA VAL A 107 -17.34 12.82 2.44
C VAL A 107 -18.62 13.06 1.64
N LYS A 108 -19.55 13.84 2.18
CA LYS A 108 -20.79 14.23 1.48
C LYS A 108 -20.53 15.12 0.26
N ALA A 109 -19.70 16.16 0.42
CA ALA A 109 -19.34 17.07 -0.68
C ALA A 109 -18.66 16.34 -1.84
N ASP A 110 -17.82 15.35 -1.52
CA ASP A 110 -17.09 14.53 -2.49
C ASP A 110 -17.91 13.34 -3.02
N LYS A 111 -19.18 13.19 -2.58
CA LYS A 111 -20.11 12.10 -2.98
C LYS A 111 -19.55 10.70 -2.68
N LEU A 112 -18.88 10.57 -1.53
CA LEU A 112 -18.32 9.30 -1.06
C LEU A 112 -19.18 8.64 0.02
N GLU A 113 -20.42 9.09 0.22
CA GLU A 113 -21.37 8.48 1.14
C GLU A 113 -21.66 7.03 0.74
N GLY A 114 -21.78 6.15 1.73
CA GLY A 114 -21.98 4.72 1.52
C GLY A 114 -20.71 3.96 1.10
N THR A 115 -19.58 4.64 1.02
CA THR A 115 -18.28 4.02 0.78
C THR A 115 -17.56 3.71 2.09
N LYS A 116 -16.47 2.96 2.04
CA LYS A 116 -15.68 2.61 3.24
C LYS A 116 -14.73 3.77 3.62
N GLN A 117 -15.31 4.88 4.05
CA GLN A 117 -14.60 6.02 4.60
C GLN A 117 -14.66 5.97 6.13
N PHE A 118 -13.53 6.11 6.78
CA PHE A 118 -13.38 6.03 8.23
C PHE A 118 -12.73 7.29 8.75
N HIS A 119 -13.09 7.66 9.98
CA HIS A 119 -12.56 8.83 10.67
C HIS A 119 -11.65 8.39 11.81
N GLU A 120 -10.42 8.91 11.82
CA GLU A 120 -9.45 8.77 12.91
C GLU A 120 -9.39 10.08 13.69
N GLU A 121 -10.16 10.16 14.79
CA GLU A 121 -10.38 11.39 15.56
C GLU A 121 -9.11 11.98 16.21
N LEU A 122 -8.12 11.15 16.49
CA LEU A 122 -6.84 11.61 17.05
C LEU A 122 -5.94 12.27 16.00
N GLY A 123 -6.30 12.17 14.71
CA GLY A 123 -5.58 12.80 13.62
C GLY A 123 -4.08 12.48 13.65
N ARG A 124 -3.25 13.53 13.70
CA ARG A 124 -1.79 13.39 13.74
C ARG A 124 -1.24 12.77 15.03
N LYS A 125 -2.06 12.68 16.08
CA LYS A 125 -1.68 12.06 17.37
C LYS A 125 -2.02 10.58 17.44
N SER A 126 -2.69 10.05 16.43
CA SER A 126 -3.07 8.64 16.39
C SER A 126 -1.86 7.73 16.23
N GLU A 127 -1.98 6.50 16.71
CA GLU A 127 -0.97 5.48 16.47
C GLU A 127 -0.81 5.17 14.96
N LEU A 128 -1.89 5.28 14.19
CA LEU A 128 -1.87 5.05 12.75
C LEU A 128 -0.96 6.05 12.04
N PHE A 129 -0.96 7.32 12.49
CA PHE A 129 -0.09 8.35 11.93
C PHE A 129 1.39 7.97 12.04
N GLY A 130 1.77 7.39 13.19
CA GLY A 130 3.13 6.89 13.41
C GLY A 130 3.41 5.57 12.68
N LYS A 131 2.53 4.56 12.85
CA LYS A 131 2.70 3.22 12.28
C LYS A 131 2.85 3.23 10.74
N TYR A 132 2.13 4.14 10.07
CA TYR A 132 2.16 4.29 8.60
C TYR A 132 3.06 5.43 8.12
N ASN A 133 3.86 6.04 9.01
CA ASN A 133 4.85 7.07 8.68
C ASN A 133 4.25 8.28 7.94
N LEU A 134 3.01 8.68 8.31
CA LEU A 134 2.24 9.72 7.62
C LEU A 134 2.80 11.12 7.81
N GLN A 135 3.79 11.32 8.70
CA GLN A 135 4.53 12.57 8.82
C GLN A 135 5.30 12.95 7.54
N LYS A 136 5.57 11.99 6.65
CA LYS A 136 6.20 12.21 5.34
C LYS A 136 5.21 12.57 4.24
N GLY A 137 3.92 12.54 4.55
CA GLY A 137 2.82 12.78 3.63
C GLY A 137 1.81 11.64 3.63
N PHE A 138 0.58 11.95 3.22
CA PHE A 138 -0.47 10.95 3.09
C PHE A 138 -0.17 10.04 1.89
N CYS A 139 -0.39 8.75 2.08
CA CYS A 139 -0.06 7.71 1.13
C CYS A 139 -1.14 6.62 1.09
N ASN A 140 -1.03 5.73 0.13
CA ASN A 140 -1.84 4.52 0.06
C ASN A 140 -0.96 3.28 -0.06
N PHE A 141 -1.52 2.14 0.31
CA PHE A 141 -0.88 0.84 0.26
C PHE A 141 -1.82 -0.17 -0.40
N LEU A 142 -1.32 -0.88 -1.39
CA LEU A 142 -2.01 -2.05 -1.95
C LEU A 142 -1.48 -3.30 -1.23
N ILE A 143 -2.39 -4.03 -0.62
CA ILE A 143 -2.12 -5.15 0.27
C ILE A 143 -2.78 -6.39 -0.34
N ASP A 144 -2.07 -7.51 -0.40
CA ASP A 144 -2.59 -8.78 -0.89
C ASP A 144 -3.49 -9.49 0.15
N ASP A 145 -4.06 -10.61 -0.21
CA ASP A 145 -4.94 -11.44 0.63
C ASP A 145 -4.24 -12.07 1.84
N LYS A 146 -2.92 -12.05 1.87
CA LYS A 146 -2.09 -12.52 2.99
C LYS A 146 -1.73 -11.38 3.95
N GLY A 147 -2.07 -10.15 3.61
CA GLY A 147 -1.73 -8.96 4.39
C GLY A 147 -0.38 -8.35 4.05
N VAL A 148 0.24 -8.74 2.93
CA VAL A 148 1.54 -8.25 2.50
C VAL A 148 1.38 -7.03 1.60
N ILE A 149 2.17 -5.98 1.85
CA ILE A 149 2.21 -4.77 1.02
C ILE A 149 2.90 -5.10 -0.30
N ILE A 150 2.16 -5.01 -1.41
CA ILE A 150 2.67 -5.28 -2.76
C ILE A 150 2.94 -4.02 -3.56
N ALA A 151 2.33 -2.89 -3.17
CA ALA A 151 2.63 -1.57 -3.74
C ALA A 151 2.31 -0.47 -2.72
N ALA A 152 2.98 0.68 -2.85
CA ALA A 152 2.72 1.88 -2.06
C ALA A 152 2.65 3.10 -3.00
N ASN A 153 1.88 4.13 -2.60
CA ASN A 153 1.67 5.34 -3.40
C ASN A 153 1.22 5.06 -4.84
N VAL A 154 0.28 4.11 -4.98
CA VAL A 154 -0.28 3.76 -6.29
C VAL A 154 -1.06 4.95 -6.83
N ALA A 155 -0.70 5.40 -8.04
CA ALA A 155 -1.47 6.41 -8.75
C ALA A 155 -2.80 5.82 -9.23
N PRO A 156 -3.91 6.60 -9.22
CA PRO A 156 -5.22 6.08 -9.62
C PRO A 156 -5.20 5.39 -10.98
N GLU A 157 -4.54 5.97 -11.97
CA GLU A 157 -4.41 5.44 -13.34
C GLU A 157 -3.59 4.15 -13.45
N ASP A 158 -2.72 3.87 -12.49
CA ASP A 158 -1.88 2.66 -12.47
C ASP A 158 -2.52 1.50 -11.69
N LEU A 159 -3.61 1.72 -10.95
CA LEU A 159 -4.22 0.72 -10.07
C LEU A 159 -4.53 -0.60 -10.81
N THR A 160 -5.21 -0.51 -11.95
CA THR A 160 -5.56 -1.68 -12.76
C THR A 160 -4.33 -2.41 -13.29
N LYS A 161 -3.28 -1.69 -13.61
CA LYS A 161 -2.02 -2.25 -14.12
C LYS A 161 -1.23 -2.99 -13.03
N VAL A 162 -1.23 -2.46 -11.81
CA VAL A 162 -0.59 -3.10 -10.66
C VAL A 162 -1.31 -4.41 -10.30
N LEU A 163 -2.66 -4.39 -10.27
CA LEU A 163 -3.48 -5.58 -9.99
C LEU A 163 -3.35 -6.71 -11.01
N LYS A 164 -2.95 -6.42 -12.25
CA LYS A 164 -2.72 -7.45 -13.29
C LYS A 164 -1.36 -8.12 -13.18
N LYS A 165 -0.43 -7.56 -12.40
CA LYS A 165 0.94 -8.08 -12.25
C LYS A 165 1.13 -8.97 -11.02
N GLY A 166 0.23 -8.89 -10.04
CA GLY A 166 0.18 -9.76 -8.86
C GLY A 166 -0.76 -10.92 -9.10
#